data_bd8cb16e824d73bb483599d5d7ad959e
#
_entry.id   bd8cb16e824d73bb483599d5d7ad959e
#
_cell.length_a   1.000
_cell.length_b   1.000
_cell.length_c   1.000
_cell.angle_alpha   90.00
_cell.angle_beta   90.00
_cell.angle_gamma   90.00
#
_symmetry.space_group_name_H-M   'P 1'
#
loop_
_entity.id
_entity.type
_entity.pdbx_description
1 polymer ?
#
loop_
_entity_poly.entity_id
_entity_poly.type
_entity_poly.pdbx_seq_one_letter_code
_entity_poly.pdbx_strand_id
1 'polypeptide(L)'
;MKPSSESLDHAVLKQAAHWYARLQTENDPHLHADWQRWHDQHDSHQRAWQYVERISARFSPLQGERDTARATLTGARQVRQSRRNVLLGLALFGGAALLARLGWRPLEQNLLAWRADQRTAVGEVRALRLDDGTRLWLNSDSALNIAYTAQQRVLQLVRGEVLIDTAKDARPFFVDTAEGRLQALGTRFSVQQETTDTRLSVFDGAVAIHMGNSASIAAVVNAGHERRFNREQLGTEQPVNAGRQSWSRGILQADNQPLADVIAELRRYHHGHIGVAPEVAGLKVVGTFPQDDLPQTLSMLSSALPIRVEQTLPWWISLEARH
;
A
#
# COMPACT_ATOMS: atom_id res chain seq x y z
N MET A 1 -20.20 0.88 18.43
CA MET A 1 -18.90 0.48 19.00
C MET A 1 -18.05 0.02 17.82
N LYS A 2 -17.15 0.89 17.31
CA LYS A 2 -16.23 0.57 16.20
C LYS A 2 -15.23 -0.47 16.68
N PRO A 3 -14.94 -1.54 15.93
CA PRO A 3 -13.75 -2.31 16.19
C PRO A 3 -12.56 -1.42 15.79
N SER A 4 -11.84 -0.95 16.80
CA SER A 4 -10.54 -0.33 16.61
C SER A 4 -9.68 -1.29 15.79
N SER A 5 -9.19 -0.87 14.63
CA SER A 5 -8.03 -1.49 14.00
C SER A 5 -6.89 -1.27 15.00
N GLU A 6 -6.70 -2.18 15.94
CA GLU A 6 -5.51 -2.21 16.78
C GLU A 6 -4.32 -2.30 15.82
N SER A 7 -3.69 -1.17 15.58
CA SER A 7 -2.38 -1.13 14.97
C SER A 7 -1.48 -2.00 15.84
N LEU A 8 -0.91 -3.05 15.27
CA LEU A 8 0.06 -3.88 15.97
C LEU A 8 1.15 -2.97 16.54
N ASP A 9 1.42 -3.13 17.83
CA ASP A 9 2.42 -2.35 18.54
C ASP A 9 3.78 -2.50 17.83
N HIS A 10 4.46 -1.39 17.60
CA HIS A 10 5.76 -1.33 16.95
C HIS A 10 6.80 -2.21 17.69
N ALA A 11 6.80 -2.19 19.02
CA ALA A 11 7.71 -2.99 19.83
C ALA A 11 7.47 -4.50 19.65
N VAL A 12 6.21 -4.93 19.59
CA VAL A 12 5.83 -6.33 19.38
C VAL A 12 6.17 -6.79 17.96
N LEU A 13 5.96 -5.94 16.97
CA LEU A 13 6.37 -6.21 15.57
C LEU A 13 7.89 -6.35 15.44
N LYS A 14 8.64 -5.48 16.11
CA LYS A 14 10.10 -5.52 16.13
C LYS A 14 10.61 -6.82 16.78
N GLN A 15 10.00 -7.22 17.90
CA GLN A 15 10.33 -8.51 18.56
C GLN A 15 10.03 -9.69 17.63
N ALA A 16 8.88 -9.71 16.94
CA ALA A 16 8.55 -10.77 16.00
C ALA A 16 9.58 -10.88 14.87
N ALA A 17 10.01 -9.74 14.30
CA ALA A 17 11.03 -9.72 13.25
C ALA A 17 12.39 -10.21 13.78
N HIS A 18 12.74 -9.88 15.02
CA HIS A 18 13.96 -10.34 15.66
C HIS A 18 13.94 -11.86 15.89
N TRP A 19 12.84 -12.42 16.40
CA TRP A 19 12.65 -13.87 16.49
C TRP A 19 12.77 -14.55 15.14
N TYR A 20 12.16 -13.96 14.10
CA TYR A 20 12.22 -14.50 12.75
C TYR A 20 13.66 -14.55 12.21
N ALA A 21 14.44 -13.48 12.40
CA ALA A 21 15.83 -13.42 12.00
C ALA A 21 16.68 -14.46 12.74
N ARG A 22 16.52 -14.57 14.05
CA ARG A 22 17.25 -15.54 14.88
C ARG A 22 16.96 -16.99 14.50
N LEU A 23 15.69 -17.35 14.30
CA LEU A 23 15.29 -18.70 13.89
C LEU A 23 15.84 -19.12 12.52
N GLN A 24 16.22 -18.15 11.66
CA GLN A 24 16.85 -18.43 10.37
C GLN A 24 18.37 -18.55 10.43
N THR A 25 19.00 -17.94 11.42
CA THR A 25 20.47 -17.81 11.45
C THR A 25 21.13 -18.61 12.58
N GLU A 26 20.41 -18.85 13.67
CA GLU A 26 20.94 -19.50 14.86
C GLU A 26 20.51 -20.98 14.92
N ASN A 27 21.46 -21.87 15.28
CA ASN A 27 21.24 -23.31 15.42
C ASN A 27 21.20 -23.69 16.91
N ASP A 28 20.49 -22.91 17.74
CA ASP A 28 20.35 -23.17 19.18
C ASP A 28 19.16 -24.13 19.44
N PRO A 29 19.35 -25.30 20.09
CA PRO A 29 18.26 -26.23 20.41
C PRO A 29 17.14 -25.63 21.27
N HIS A 30 17.44 -24.60 22.08
CA HIS A 30 16.49 -23.98 22.98
C HIS A 30 15.70 -22.84 22.32
N LEU A 31 16.18 -22.35 21.19
CA LEU A 31 15.62 -21.17 20.51
C LEU A 31 14.15 -21.36 20.15
N HIS A 32 13.76 -22.53 19.65
CA HIS A 32 12.36 -22.82 19.31
C HIS A 32 11.44 -22.84 20.54
N ALA A 33 11.93 -23.37 21.67
CA ALA A 33 11.14 -23.38 22.90
C ALA A 33 10.98 -21.98 23.48
N ASP A 34 11.99 -21.13 23.37
CA ASP A 34 11.94 -19.73 23.80
C ASP A 34 11.02 -18.90 22.91
N TRP A 35 11.09 -19.07 21.59
CA TRP A 35 10.17 -18.48 20.65
C TRP A 35 8.72 -18.92 20.91
N GLN A 36 8.49 -20.19 21.15
CA GLN A 36 7.15 -20.74 21.39
C GLN A 36 6.54 -20.15 22.66
N ARG A 37 7.33 -20.02 23.74
CA ARG A 37 6.89 -19.34 24.97
C ARG A 37 6.51 -17.87 24.71
N TRP A 38 7.31 -17.13 23.95
CA TRP A 38 6.99 -15.77 23.57
C TRP A 38 5.72 -15.70 22.69
N HIS A 39 5.61 -16.54 21.68
CA HIS A 39 4.49 -16.59 20.75
C HIS A 39 3.15 -16.84 21.45
N ASP A 40 3.15 -17.75 22.45
CA ASP A 40 1.92 -18.18 23.15
C ASP A 40 1.51 -17.27 24.32
N GLN A 41 2.33 -16.27 24.67
CA GLN A 41 2.04 -15.34 25.77
C GLN A 41 0.85 -14.44 25.50
N HIS A 42 0.70 -13.93 24.27
CA HIS A 42 -0.32 -12.96 23.89
C HIS A 42 -0.78 -13.11 22.44
N ASP A 43 -2.05 -12.87 22.17
CA ASP A 43 -2.62 -12.82 20.80
C ASP A 43 -1.92 -11.78 19.91
N SER A 44 -1.42 -10.67 20.49
CA SER A 44 -0.65 -9.66 19.77
C SER A 44 0.66 -10.21 19.20
N HIS A 45 1.33 -11.14 19.93
CA HIS A 45 2.55 -11.80 19.45
C HIS A 45 2.26 -12.71 18.27
N GLN A 46 1.17 -13.49 18.33
CA GLN A 46 0.72 -14.35 17.23
C GLN A 46 0.38 -13.53 15.99
N ARG A 47 -0.35 -12.42 16.14
CA ARG A 47 -0.68 -11.51 15.03
C ARG A 47 0.57 -10.87 14.43
N ALA A 48 1.51 -10.44 15.25
CA ALA A 48 2.78 -9.87 14.80
C ALA A 48 3.62 -10.91 14.05
N TRP A 49 3.68 -12.14 14.56
CA TRP A 49 4.35 -13.26 13.89
C TRP A 49 3.76 -13.54 12.50
N GLN A 50 2.43 -13.69 12.42
CA GLN A 50 1.74 -13.87 11.14
C GLN A 50 1.97 -12.72 10.15
N TYR A 51 2.12 -11.48 10.67
CA TYR A 51 2.46 -10.34 9.84
C TYR A 51 3.87 -10.45 9.25
N VAL A 52 4.88 -10.83 10.06
CA VAL A 52 6.25 -11.05 9.63
C VAL A 52 6.34 -12.17 8.59
N GLU A 53 5.67 -13.31 8.82
CA GLU A 53 5.62 -14.43 7.86
C GLU A 53 4.99 -14.03 6.53
N ARG A 54 3.91 -13.24 6.57
CA ARG A 54 3.22 -12.76 5.37
C ARG A 54 4.12 -11.86 4.52
N ILE A 55 4.90 -10.99 5.16
CA ILE A 55 5.87 -10.16 4.43
C ILE A 55 7.00 -11.03 3.89
N SER A 56 7.57 -11.90 4.70
CA SER A 56 8.64 -12.82 4.28
C SER A 56 8.25 -13.66 3.05
N ALA A 57 7.01 -14.16 3.02
CA ALA A 57 6.50 -14.94 1.89
C ALA A 57 6.54 -14.19 0.55
N ARG A 58 6.50 -12.86 0.55
CA ARG A 58 6.64 -12.04 -0.66
C ARG A 58 8.07 -12.00 -1.20
N PHE A 59 9.07 -12.24 -0.36
CA PHE A 59 10.49 -12.24 -0.70
C PHE A 59 11.05 -13.63 -0.96
N SER A 60 10.34 -14.69 -0.57
CA SER A 60 10.74 -16.10 -0.77
C SER A 60 11.06 -16.46 -2.23
N PRO A 61 10.30 -16.01 -3.26
CA PRO A 61 10.63 -16.33 -4.65
C PRO A 61 11.98 -15.79 -5.10
N LEU A 62 12.42 -14.64 -4.55
CA LEU A 62 13.70 -13.99 -4.89
C LEU A 62 14.90 -14.67 -4.23
N GLN A 63 14.69 -15.42 -3.13
CA GLN A 63 15.73 -16.21 -2.46
C GLN A 63 15.94 -17.57 -3.16
N GLY A 64 14.87 -18.18 -3.69
CA GLY A 64 14.94 -19.44 -4.40
C GLY A 64 15.79 -19.41 -5.68
N GLU A 65 15.89 -18.27 -6.36
CA GLU A 65 16.77 -18.12 -7.54
C GLU A 65 18.25 -18.03 -7.17
N ARG A 66 18.59 -17.50 -6.00
CA ARG A 66 19.98 -17.44 -5.51
C ARG A 66 20.46 -18.78 -4.97
N ASP A 67 19.57 -19.57 -4.40
CA ASP A 67 19.89 -20.91 -3.85
C ASP A 67 19.88 -21.98 -4.94
N THR A 68 19.05 -21.87 -5.98
CA THR A 68 19.09 -22.74 -7.15
C THR A 68 20.37 -22.59 -7.95
N ALA A 69 20.98 -21.41 -8.00
CA ALA A 69 22.28 -21.21 -8.64
C ALA A 69 23.44 -21.85 -7.85
N ARG A 70 23.27 -22.10 -6.53
CA ARG A 70 24.23 -22.82 -5.71
C ARG A 70 23.94 -24.32 -5.57
N ALA A 71 22.67 -24.73 -5.70
CA ALA A 71 22.24 -26.12 -5.51
C ALA A 71 22.33 -26.99 -6.78
N THR A 72 22.65 -26.43 -7.95
CA THR A 72 22.89 -27.21 -9.18
C THR A 72 24.16 -28.06 -9.14
N LEU A 73 24.94 -28.04 -8.04
CA LEU A 73 26.13 -28.83 -7.91
C LEU A 73 26.05 -30.01 -6.92
N THR A 74 24.96 -30.22 -6.19
CA THR A 74 24.81 -31.39 -5.31
C THR A 74 23.34 -31.81 -5.11
N GLY A 75 22.93 -32.86 -5.83
CA GLY A 75 22.00 -33.86 -5.27
C GLY A 75 20.50 -33.60 -5.44
N ALA A 76 19.98 -33.85 -6.65
CA ALA A 76 18.55 -34.16 -6.84
C ALA A 76 18.22 -35.54 -6.23
N ARG A 77 17.38 -35.58 -5.19
CA ARG A 77 16.34 -36.60 -4.87
C ARG A 77 15.94 -36.51 -3.40
N GLN A 78 14.66 -36.21 -3.19
CA GLN A 78 13.94 -36.50 -1.93
C GLN A 78 13.18 -35.35 -1.25
N VAL A 79 12.43 -34.52 -1.99
CA VAL A 79 11.40 -33.67 -1.33
C VAL A 79 10.16 -33.52 -2.26
N ARG A 80 9.56 -34.63 -2.68
CA ARG A 80 8.34 -34.56 -3.51
C ARG A 80 7.07 -35.12 -2.86
N GLN A 81 7.14 -35.66 -1.64
CA GLN A 81 6.02 -36.39 -1.04
C GLN A 81 5.35 -35.71 0.17
N SER A 82 5.98 -34.71 0.77
CA SER A 82 5.44 -34.03 1.97
C SER A 82 4.44 -32.91 1.69
N ARG A 83 4.55 -32.20 0.54
CA ARG A 83 3.69 -31.06 0.22
C ARG A 83 2.25 -31.43 -0.13
N ARG A 84 1.99 -32.63 -0.62
CA ARG A 84 0.66 -33.09 -1.06
C ARG A 84 -0.26 -33.45 0.11
N ASN A 85 0.29 -33.89 1.23
CA ASN A 85 -0.49 -34.32 2.40
C ASN A 85 -0.84 -33.17 3.35
N VAL A 86 -0.07 -32.08 3.35
CA VAL A 86 -0.37 -30.86 4.14
C VAL A 86 -1.49 -30.05 3.49
N LEU A 87 -1.56 -30.02 2.15
CA LEU A 87 -2.62 -29.31 1.43
C LEU A 87 -3.97 -30.02 1.49
N LEU A 88 -3.99 -31.35 1.64
CA LEU A 88 -5.24 -32.11 1.76
C LEU A 88 -5.83 -32.10 3.19
N GLY A 89 -5.00 -31.89 4.22
CA GLY A 89 -5.46 -31.81 5.62
C GLY A 89 -6.12 -30.48 5.98
N LEU A 90 -5.75 -29.38 5.32
CA LEU A 90 -6.33 -28.04 5.52
C LEU A 90 -7.66 -27.82 4.75
N ALA A 91 -7.95 -28.64 3.76
CA ALA A 91 -9.14 -28.48 2.91
C ALA A 91 -10.41 -29.11 3.51
N LEU A 92 -10.32 -30.01 4.50
CA LEU A 92 -11.46 -30.83 4.95
C LEU A 92 -12.08 -30.42 6.31
N PHE A 93 -11.42 -29.57 7.13
CA PHE A 93 -12.01 -29.15 8.40
C PHE A 93 -11.80 -27.65 8.64
N GLY A 94 -12.81 -26.84 8.36
CA GLY A 94 -12.92 -25.48 8.88
C GLY A 94 -12.58 -24.32 7.93
N GLY A 95 -12.07 -24.58 6.73
CA GLY A 95 -11.64 -23.50 5.81
C GLY A 95 -12.78 -22.68 5.17
N ALA A 96 -13.91 -23.30 4.88
CA ALA A 96 -14.98 -22.65 4.12
C ALA A 96 -15.72 -21.56 4.92
N ALA A 97 -15.94 -21.75 6.22
CA ALA A 97 -16.68 -20.80 7.05
C ALA A 97 -15.81 -19.59 7.45
N LEU A 98 -14.49 -19.78 7.62
CA LEU A 98 -13.56 -18.70 7.92
C LEU A 98 -13.28 -17.82 6.70
N LEU A 99 -13.19 -18.43 5.51
CA LEU A 99 -13.04 -17.72 4.22
C LEU A 99 -14.29 -16.89 3.88
N ALA A 100 -15.48 -17.37 4.19
CA ALA A 100 -16.74 -16.64 3.99
C ALA A 100 -16.85 -15.42 4.92
N ARG A 101 -16.17 -15.39 6.06
CA ARG A 101 -16.21 -14.30 7.03
C ARG A 101 -15.08 -13.26 6.84
N LEU A 102 -13.99 -13.64 6.18
CA LEU A 102 -12.83 -12.77 5.87
C LEU A 102 -12.97 -11.99 4.56
N GLY A 103 -14.15 -11.99 3.95
CA GLY A 103 -14.54 -11.10 2.87
C GLY A 103 -13.96 -11.47 1.50
N TRP A 104 -14.84 -11.85 0.60
CA TRP A 104 -14.57 -12.04 -0.83
C TRP A 104 -14.01 -10.76 -1.52
N ARG A 105 -14.22 -9.58 -0.90
CA ARG A 105 -13.82 -8.28 -1.44
C ARG A 105 -12.34 -8.16 -1.85
N PRO A 106 -11.34 -8.57 -1.03
CA PRO A 106 -9.94 -8.46 -1.46
C PRO A 106 -9.59 -9.43 -2.58
N LEU A 107 -10.24 -10.58 -2.65
CA LEU A 107 -9.99 -11.56 -3.73
C LEU A 107 -10.56 -11.08 -5.07
N GLU A 108 -11.77 -10.54 -5.04
CA GLU A 108 -12.46 -9.97 -6.20
C GLU A 108 -11.73 -8.72 -6.73
N GLN A 109 -11.31 -7.82 -5.85
CA GLN A 109 -10.52 -6.64 -6.24
C GLN A 109 -9.15 -7.03 -6.84
N ASN A 110 -8.50 -8.06 -6.32
CA ASN A 110 -7.25 -8.55 -6.88
C ASN A 110 -7.44 -9.19 -8.26
N LEU A 111 -8.53 -9.93 -8.49
CA LEU A 111 -8.86 -10.50 -9.79
C LEU A 111 -9.22 -9.41 -10.81
N LEU A 112 -10.00 -8.41 -10.41
CA LEU A 112 -10.34 -7.25 -11.25
C LEU A 112 -9.10 -6.42 -11.56
N ALA A 113 -8.24 -6.17 -10.58
CA ALA A 113 -6.99 -5.47 -10.78
C ALA A 113 -6.04 -6.24 -11.71
N TRP A 114 -6.04 -7.58 -11.66
CA TRP A 114 -5.21 -8.40 -12.54
C TRP A 114 -5.66 -8.34 -14.02
N ARG A 115 -6.94 -8.07 -14.26
CA ARG A 115 -7.53 -7.91 -15.61
C ARG A 115 -7.58 -6.47 -16.11
N ALA A 116 -7.13 -5.51 -15.31
CA ALA A 116 -7.20 -4.10 -15.67
C ALA A 116 -6.33 -3.77 -16.90
N ASP A 117 -6.81 -2.83 -17.73
CA ASP A 117 -6.15 -2.39 -18.97
C ASP A 117 -4.76 -1.79 -18.69
N GLN A 118 -4.65 -1.04 -17.61
CA GLN A 118 -3.40 -0.39 -17.18
C GLN A 118 -3.11 -0.76 -15.73
N ARG A 119 -1.86 -1.15 -15.46
CA ARG A 119 -1.40 -1.54 -14.13
C ARG A 119 0.01 -1.10 -13.88
N THR A 120 0.32 -0.79 -12.62
CA THR A 120 1.68 -0.55 -12.13
C THR A 120 2.03 -1.56 -11.06
N ALA A 121 3.29 -1.94 -11.01
CA ALA A 121 3.85 -2.71 -9.89
C ALA A 121 4.06 -1.81 -8.66
N VAL A 122 4.37 -2.42 -7.50
CA VAL A 122 4.83 -1.67 -6.32
C VAL A 122 6.14 -0.98 -6.66
N GLY A 123 6.23 0.33 -6.40
CA GLY A 123 7.38 1.18 -6.73
C GLY A 123 7.35 1.74 -8.16
N GLU A 124 6.47 1.26 -9.04
CA GLU A 124 6.37 1.77 -10.40
C GLU A 124 5.43 2.97 -10.47
N VAL A 125 5.87 4.04 -11.14
CA VAL A 125 5.03 5.16 -11.57
C VAL A 125 5.03 5.21 -13.08
N ARG A 126 3.84 5.26 -13.70
CA ARG A 126 3.69 5.23 -15.15
C ARG A 126 2.91 6.44 -15.65
N ALA A 127 3.50 7.18 -16.60
CA ALA A 127 2.80 8.24 -17.31
C ALA A 127 2.17 7.69 -18.59
N LEU A 128 0.94 8.11 -18.89
CA LEU A 128 0.16 7.72 -20.06
C LEU A 128 -0.48 8.96 -20.68
N ARG A 129 -0.67 8.92 -22.00
CA ARG A 129 -1.49 9.88 -22.72
C ARG A 129 -2.62 9.14 -23.43
N LEU A 130 -3.85 9.54 -23.17
CA LEU A 130 -5.03 8.94 -23.78
C LEU A 130 -5.33 9.57 -25.16
N ASP A 131 -6.22 8.92 -25.93
CA ASP A 131 -6.57 9.32 -27.30
C ASP A 131 -7.18 10.72 -27.39
N ASP A 132 -7.88 11.16 -26.35
CA ASP A 132 -8.44 12.52 -26.24
C ASP A 132 -7.39 13.58 -25.84
N GLY A 133 -6.13 13.17 -25.59
CA GLY A 133 -5.05 14.02 -25.14
C GLY A 133 -4.93 14.17 -23.62
N THR A 134 -5.85 13.60 -22.83
CA THR A 134 -5.76 13.54 -21.36
C THR A 134 -4.46 12.89 -20.92
N ARG A 135 -3.78 13.48 -19.94
CA ARG A 135 -2.56 12.95 -19.34
C ARG A 135 -2.89 12.27 -18.03
N LEU A 136 -2.38 11.07 -17.86
CA LEU A 136 -2.52 10.28 -16.64
C LEU A 136 -1.14 9.92 -16.08
N TRP A 137 -1.05 9.84 -14.77
CA TRP A 137 0.03 9.19 -14.05
C TRP A 137 -0.58 8.17 -13.10
N LEU A 138 -0.23 6.90 -13.28
CA LEU A 138 -0.59 5.85 -12.34
C LEU A 138 0.50 5.74 -11.30
N ASN A 139 0.11 5.78 -10.04
CA ASN A 139 1.02 5.62 -8.91
C ASN A 139 1.35 4.14 -8.65
N SER A 140 2.21 3.88 -7.68
CA SER A 140 2.59 2.55 -7.21
C SER A 140 1.36 1.67 -6.93
N ASP A 141 1.41 0.39 -7.33
CA ASP A 141 0.38 -0.64 -7.09
C ASP A 141 -1.03 -0.21 -7.51
N SER A 142 -1.17 0.37 -8.70
CA SER A 142 -2.43 0.88 -9.23
C SER A 142 -2.98 0.05 -10.39
N ALA A 143 -4.31 0.02 -10.51
CA ALA A 143 -5.02 -0.68 -11.57
C ALA A 143 -6.20 0.16 -12.07
N LEU A 144 -6.29 0.38 -13.38
CA LEU A 144 -7.22 1.27 -14.05
C LEU A 144 -7.74 0.65 -15.34
N ASN A 145 -9.07 0.76 -15.59
CA ASN A 145 -9.68 0.49 -16.89
C ASN A 145 -10.08 1.79 -17.59
N ILE A 146 -10.04 1.77 -18.93
CA ILE A 146 -10.40 2.90 -19.78
C ILE A 146 -11.65 2.52 -20.59
N ALA A 147 -12.77 3.18 -20.30
CA ALA A 147 -14.06 2.91 -20.91
C ALA A 147 -14.58 4.17 -21.62
N TYR A 148 -13.95 4.57 -22.71
CA TYR A 148 -14.36 5.70 -23.54
C TYR A 148 -15.43 5.28 -24.54
N THR A 149 -16.46 6.11 -24.68
CA THR A 149 -17.52 5.95 -25.67
C THR A 149 -17.70 7.23 -26.48
N ALA A 150 -18.63 7.22 -27.43
CA ALA A 150 -19.00 8.44 -28.17
C ALA A 150 -19.68 9.50 -27.28
N GLN A 151 -20.25 9.11 -26.12
CA GLN A 151 -21.04 9.98 -25.24
C GLN A 151 -20.28 10.42 -24.00
N GLN A 152 -19.33 9.62 -23.51
CA GLN A 152 -18.62 9.91 -22.26
C GLN A 152 -17.24 9.28 -22.23
N ARG A 153 -16.38 9.84 -21.39
CA ARG A 153 -15.03 9.35 -21.08
C ARG A 153 -15.04 8.85 -19.63
N VAL A 154 -14.88 7.55 -19.44
CA VAL A 154 -14.89 6.94 -18.09
C VAL A 154 -13.57 6.25 -17.83
N LEU A 155 -12.96 6.52 -16.68
CA LEU A 155 -11.90 5.76 -16.08
C LEU A 155 -12.46 4.99 -14.90
N GLN A 156 -12.11 3.72 -14.75
CA GLN A 156 -12.51 2.90 -13.60
C GLN A 156 -11.27 2.60 -12.77
N LEU A 157 -11.10 3.31 -11.66
CA LEU A 157 -10.01 3.06 -10.72
C LEU A 157 -10.36 1.88 -9.83
N VAL A 158 -9.72 0.74 -10.08
CA VAL A 158 -9.93 -0.51 -9.34
C VAL A 158 -9.15 -0.49 -8.03
N ARG A 159 -7.91 0.03 -8.07
CA ARG A 159 -7.00 0.09 -6.93
C ARG A 159 -5.94 1.16 -7.15
N GLY A 160 -5.40 1.69 -6.05
CA GLY A 160 -4.25 2.59 -6.05
C GLY A 160 -4.61 4.05 -6.24
N GLU A 161 -3.80 4.77 -6.99
CA GLU A 161 -3.94 6.21 -7.18
C GLU A 161 -3.61 6.61 -8.61
N VAL A 162 -4.41 7.53 -9.15
CA VAL A 162 -4.20 8.15 -10.46
C VAL A 162 -4.22 9.67 -10.34
N LEU A 163 -3.24 10.35 -10.93
CA LEU A 163 -3.26 11.79 -11.18
C LEU A 163 -3.71 12.01 -12.62
N ILE A 164 -4.65 12.91 -12.82
CA ILE A 164 -5.33 13.17 -14.09
C ILE A 164 -5.22 14.65 -14.43
N ASP A 165 -4.83 14.93 -15.66
CA ASP A 165 -4.87 16.26 -16.24
C ASP A 165 -5.74 16.17 -17.50
N THR A 166 -7.03 16.58 -17.38
CA THR A 166 -8.05 16.36 -18.40
C THR A 166 -7.84 17.24 -19.61
N ALA A 167 -7.91 16.66 -20.81
CA ALA A 167 -7.98 17.44 -22.06
C ALA A 167 -9.37 18.06 -22.24
N LYS A 168 -9.42 19.15 -23.02
CA LYS A 168 -10.69 19.77 -23.44
C LYS A 168 -11.38 18.85 -24.44
N ASP A 169 -12.61 18.44 -24.12
CA ASP A 169 -13.45 17.58 -24.96
C ASP A 169 -14.92 17.88 -24.62
N ALA A 170 -15.81 17.78 -25.59
CA ALA A 170 -17.25 18.02 -25.38
C ALA A 170 -17.93 16.91 -24.54
N ARG A 171 -17.35 15.70 -24.53
CA ARG A 171 -17.86 14.58 -23.73
C ARG A 171 -17.50 14.75 -22.26
N PRO A 172 -18.42 14.51 -21.34
CA PRO A 172 -18.12 14.54 -19.91
C PRO A 172 -17.07 13.48 -19.54
N PHE A 173 -16.23 13.83 -18.54
CA PHE A 173 -15.17 12.97 -18.03
C PHE A 173 -15.51 12.49 -16.63
N PHE A 174 -15.46 11.17 -16.42
CA PHE A 174 -15.77 10.54 -15.16
C PHE A 174 -14.62 9.64 -14.67
N VAL A 175 -14.50 9.53 -13.35
CA VAL A 175 -13.71 8.49 -12.68
C VAL A 175 -14.63 7.70 -11.76
N ASP A 176 -14.80 6.42 -12.05
CA ASP A 176 -15.54 5.49 -11.19
C ASP A 176 -14.60 4.84 -10.20
N THR A 177 -15.01 4.77 -8.94
CA THR A 177 -14.34 4.09 -7.85
C THR A 177 -15.31 3.12 -7.18
N ALA A 178 -14.82 2.30 -6.26
CA ALA A 178 -15.69 1.43 -5.47
C ALA A 178 -16.74 2.20 -4.65
N GLU A 179 -16.45 3.48 -4.33
CA GLU A 179 -17.25 4.28 -3.39
C GLU A 179 -18.19 5.26 -4.10
N GLY A 180 -17.99 5.52 -5.39
CA GLY A 180 -18.83 6.43 -6.16
C GLY A 180 -18.18 6.91 -7.45
N ARG A 181 -18.84 7.89 -8.08
CA ARG A 181 -18.43 8.50 -9.35
C ARG A 181 -17.96 9.92 -9.15
N LEU A 182 -16.88 10.29 -9.80
CA LEU A 182 -16.31 11.63 -9.83
C LEU A 182 -16.49 12.22 -11.22
N GLN A 183 -17.02 13.43 -11.33
CA GLN A 183 -17.17 14.15 -12.61
C GLN A 183 -16.19 15.32 -12.66
N ALA A 184 -15.26 15.26 -13.58
CA ALA A 184 -14.30 16.35 -13.81
C ALA A 184 -14.92 17.47 -14.64
N LEU A 185 -14.68 18.72 -14.23
CA LEU A 185 -15.18 19.93 -14.88
C LEU A 185 -14.04 20.72 -15.55
N GLY A 186 -13.07 20.01 -16.19
CA GLY A 186 -11.87 20.62 -16.76
C GLY A 186 -10.79 20.85 -15.70
N THR A 187 -10.07 19.77 -15.31
CA THR A 187 -9.40 19.74 -14.02
C THR A 187 -8.07 18.99 -14.05
N ARG A 188 -7.19 19.38 -13.12
CA ARG A 188 -6.05 18.57 -12.66
C ARG A 188 -6.33 18.09 -11.24
N PHE A 189 -6.45 16.78 -11.06
CA PHE A 189 -6.83 16.17 -9.78
C PHE A 189 -6.25 14.78 -9.61
N SER A 190 -6.14 14.30 -8.38
CA SER A 190 -5.79 12.91 -8.09
C SER A 190 -6.96 12.20 -7.39
N VAL A 191 -7.10 10.93 -7.71
CA VAL A 191 -8.05 10.00 -7.08
C VAL A 191 -7.26 8.84 -6.52
N GLN A 192 -7.39 8.62 -5.21
CA GLN A 192 -6.79 7.51 -4.51
C GLN A 192 -7.88 6.61 -3.92
N GLN A 193 -7.91 5.35 -4.36
CA GLN A 193 -8.76 4.31 -3.79
C GLN A 193 -8.05 3.71 -2.59
N GLU A 194 -8.55 3.97 -1.39
CA GLU A 194 -8.08 3.33 -0.15
C GLU A 194 -8.96 2.10 0.17
N THR A 195 -8.69 1.41 1.27
CA THR A 195 -9.41 0.16 1.60
C THR A 195 -10.89 0.37 1.86
N THR A 196 -11.27 1.52 2.43
CA THR A 196 -12.63 1.82 2.91
C THR A 196 -13.21 3.09 2.34
N ASP A 197 -12.40 3.92 1.73
CA ASP A 197 -12.80 5.21 1.19
C ASP A 197 -12.02 5.58 -0.08
N THR A 198 -12.50 6.61 -0.75
CA THR A 198 -11.83 7.28 -1.86
C THR A 198 -11.42 8.68 -1.41
N ARG A 199 -10.17 9.05 -1.69
CA ARG A 199 -9.68 10.41 -1.53
C ARG A 199 -9.62 11.11 -2.87
N LEU A 200 -10.24 12.26 -2.96
CA LEU A 200 -10.17 13.19 -4.08
C LEU A 200 -9.35 14.40 -3.68
N SER A 201 -8.31 14.75 -4.45
CA SER A 201 -7.49 15.95 -4.27
C SER A 201 -7.52 16.76 -5.57
N VAL A 202 -7.98 18.01 -5.53
CA VAL A 202 -8.13 18.88 -6.70
C VAL A 202 -7.06 19.96 -6.69
N PHE A 203 -6.24 20.01 -7.75
CA PHE A 203 -5.13 20.97 -7.90
C PHE A 203 -5.49 22.12 -8.84
N ASP A 204 -6.38 21.88 -9.83
CA ASP A 204 -6.88 22.89 -10.74
C ASP A 204 -8.32 22.56 -11.17
N GLY A 205 -9.19 23.57 -11.30
CA GLY A 205 -10.59 23.43 -11.66
C GLY A 205 -11.48 22.93 -10.52
N ALA A 206 -12.46 22.07 -10.83
CA ALA A 206 -13.40 21.52 -9.86
C ALA A 206 -13.86 20.10 -10.24
N VAL A 207 -14.18 19.27 -9.24
CA VAL A 207 -14.66 17.89 -9.41
C VAL A 207 -15.92 17.68 -8.57
N ALA A 208 -17.00 17.20 -9.21
CA ALA A 208 -18.22 16.81 -8.51
C ALA A 208 -18.14 15.35 -8.03
N ILE A 209 -18.63 15.09 -6.82
CA ILE A 209 -18.71 13.77 -6.19
C ILE A 209 -20.15 13.28 -6.23
N HIS A 210 -20.35 12.06 -6.75
CA HIS A 210 -21.59 11.29 -6.67
C HIS A 210 -21.31 10.05 -5.83
N MET A 211 -21.96 9.92 -4.66
CA MET A 211 -21.72 8.84 -3.73
C MET A 211 -22.50 7.58 -4.11
N GLY A 212 -21.88 6.43 -3.99
CA GLY A 212 -22.48 5.15 -4.32
C GLY A 212 -22.99 5.13 -5.77
N ASN A 213 -24.24 4.71 -5.95
CA ASN A 213 -24.91 4.70 -7.26
C ASN A 213 -25.85 5.89 -7.48
N SER A 214 -25.72 6.96 -6.68
CA SER A 214 -26.58 8.14 -6.78
C SER A 214 -26.22 8.99 -8.00
N ALA A 215 -27.24 9.42 -8.74
CA ALA A 215 -27.07 10.41 -9.81
C ALA A 215 -26.95 11.85 -9.28
N SER A 216 -27.30 12.11 -8.00
CA SER A 216 -27.20 13.43 -7.42
C SER A 216 -25.77 13.78 -7.02
N ILE A 217 -25.42 15.05 -7.16
CA ILE A 217 -24.15 15.60 -6.72
C ILE A 217 -24.21 15.72 -5.18
N ALA A 218 -23.32 15.00 -4.49
CA ALA A 218 -23.17 15.08 -3.04
C ALA A 218 -22.31 16.29 -2.61
N ALA A 219 -21.30 16.63 -3.41
CA ALA A 219 -20.43 17.79 -3.21
C ALA A 219 -19.67 18.16 -4.48
N VAL A 220 -19.19 19.40 -4.54
CA VAL A 220 -18.18 19.84 -5.51
C VAL A 220 -16.94 20.25 -4.74
N VAL A 221 -15.79 19.69 -5.12
CA VAL A 221 -14.49 20.02 -4.55
C VAL A 221 -13.75 20.93 -5.52
N ASN A 222 -13.36 22.11 -5.05
CA ASN A 222 -12.66 23.10 -5.85
C ASN A 222 -11.13 22.95 -5.72
N ALA A 223 -10.41 23.60 -6.64
CA ALA A 223 -8.94 23.64 -6.60
C ALA A 223 -8.41 24.09 -5.22
N GLY A 224 -7.32 23.49 -4.79
CA GLY A 224 -6.72 23.73 -3.48
C GLY A 224 -7.32 22.93 -2.34
N HIS A 225 -8.30 22.06 -2.61
CA HIS A 225 -8.99 21.27 -1.59
C HIS A 225 -8.93 19.77 -1.87
N GLU A 226 -9.08 19.00 -0.80
CA GLU A 226 -9.24 17.55 -0.86
C GLU A 226 -10.41 17.09 0.01
N ARG A 227 -10.97 15.93 -0.34
CA ARG A 227 -12.07 15.32 0.39
C ARG A 227 -12.00 13.81 0.32
N ARG A 228 -12.30 13.15 1.45
CA ARG A 228 -12.50 11.71 1.50
C ARG A 228 -13.99 11.41 1.50
N PHE A 229 -14.37 10.32 0.88
CA PHE A 229 -15.76 9.85 0.90
C PHE A 229 -15.82 8.33 0.78
N ASN A 230 -16.90 7.75 1.24
CA ASN A 230 -17.30 6.39 0.97
C ASN A 230 -18.77 6.37 0.48
N ARG A 231 -19.37 5.19 0.38
CA ARG A 231 -20.75 5.06 -0.13
C ARG A 231 -21.81 5.77 0.71
N GLU A 232 -21.55 6.00 1.98
CA GLU A 232 -22.51 6.49 2.96
C GLU A 232 -22.13 7.83 3.57
N GLN A 233 -20.84 8.13 3.63
CA GLN A 233 -20.30 9.28 4.34
C GLN A 233 -19.42 10.14 3.46
N LEU A 234 -19.66 11.43 3.56
CA LEU A 234 -18.82 12.47 2.97
C LEU A 234 -18.00 13.12 4.09
N GLY A 235 -16.68 12.98 4.03
CA GLY A 235 -15.76 13.57 4.99
C GLY A 235 -15.73 15.10 4.91
N THR A 236 -15.08 15.75 5.85
CA THR A 236 -14.84 17.19 5.82
C THR A 236 -13.87 17.56 4.70
N GLU A 237 -14.14 18.70 4.05
CA GLU A 237 -13.22 19.28 3.09
C GLU A 237 -12.00 19.86 3.82
N GLN A 238 -10.80 19.63 3.26
CA GLN A 238 -9.54 20.07 3.83
C GLN A 238 -8.67 20.72 2.74
N PRO A 239 -7.77 21.63 3.09
CA PRO A 239 -6.77 22.11 2.14
C PRO A 239 -5.90 20.96 1.61
N VAL A 240 -5.69 20.92 0.29
CA VAL A 240 -4.79 19.94 -0.31
C VAL A 240 -3.33 20.36 -0.11
N ASN A 241 -2.48 19.42 0.27
CA ASN A 241 -1.04 19.66 0.22
C ASN A 241 -0.59 19.64 -1.25
N ALA A 242 -0.05 20.76 -1.76
CA ALA A 242 0.42 20.88 -3.15
C ALA A 242 1.53 19.85 -3.49
N GLY A 243 2.33 19.45 -2.50
CA GLY A 243 3.35 18.41 -2.65
C GLY A 243 2.79 17.01 -2.94
N ARG A 244 1.48 16.82 -2.69
CA ARG A 244 0.82 15.53 -2.85
C ARG A 244 0.80 15.00 -4.30
N GLN A 245 0.97 15.84 -5.31
CA GLN A 245 1.11 15.41 -6.71
C GLN A 245 2.56 15.15 -7.15
N SER A 246 3.53 15.42 -6.27
CA SER A 246 4.97 15.34 -6.60
C SER A 246 5.45 13.92 -6.91
N TRP A 247 4.73 12.91 -6.43
CA TRP A 247 5.01 11.50 -6.75
C TRP A 247 5.01 11.22 -8.26
N SER A 248 4.23 11.96 -9.05
CA SER A 248 4.22 11.83 -10.52
C SER A 248 5.56 12.19 -11.18
N ARG A 249 6.48 12.79 -10.41
CA ARG A 249 7.85 13.14 -10.81
C ARG A 249 8.92 12.33 -10.09
N GLY A 250 8.53 11.24 -9.38
CA GLY A 250 9.46 10.42 -8.62
C GLY A 250 9.89 11.03 -7.27
N ILE A 251 9.12 11.99 -6.74
CA ILE A 251 9.51 12.79 -5.57
C ILE A 251 8.44 12.71 -4.49
N LEU A 252 8.87 12.46 -3.26
CA LEU A 252 8.09 12.65 -2.04
C LEU A 252 8.44 14.00 -1.45
N GLN A 253 7.47 14.90 -1.40
CA GLN A 253 7.63 16.24 -0.83
C GLN A 253 6.93 16.32 0.52
N ALA A 254 7.69 16.60 1.57
CA ALA A 254 7.19 16.82 2.92
C ALA A 254 7.29 18.31 3.28
N ASP A 255 6.18 18.88 3.76
CA ASP A 255 6.11 20.24 4.27
C ASP A 255 5.54 20.19 5.68
N ASN A 256 6.43 20.22 6.67
CA ASN A 256 6.09 20.16 8.10
C ASN A 256 5.20 18.96 8.49
N GLN A 257 5.39 17.82 7.82
CA GLN A 257 4.61 16.61 8.04
C GLN A 257 5.20 15.76 9.16
N PRO A 258 4.39 15.03 9.95
CA PRO A 258 4.88 14.02 10.88
C PRO A 258 5.68 12.94 10.15
N LEU A 259 6.77 12.47 10.76
CA LEU A 259 7.59 11.38 10.20
C LEU A 259 6.75 10.13 9.91
N ALA A 260 5.78 9.81 10.76
CA ALA A 260 4.87 8.69 10.53
C ALA A 260 4.12 8.80 9.21
N ASP A 261 3.66 10.00 8.83
CA ASP A 261 2.91 10.23 7.59
C ASP A 261 3.83 10.13 6.37
N VAL A 262 5.06 10.68 6.47
CA VAL A 262 6.08 10.57 5.43
C VAL A 262 6.44 9.11 5.17
N ILE A 263 6.64 8.32 6.23
CA ILE A 263 6.94 6.89 6.11
C ILE A 263 5.72 6.10 5.61
N ALA A 264 4.49 6.49 5.98
CA ALA A 264 3.28 5.86 5.44
C ALA A 264 3.19 6.03 3.91
N GLU A 265 3.53 7.20 3.38
CA GLU A 265 3.62 7.41 1.93
C GLU A 265 4.77 6.59 1.31
N LEU A 266 5.95 6.57 1.94
CA LEU A 266 7.11 5.84 1.44
C LEU A 266 6.87 4.31 1.37
N ARG A 267 6.09 3.75 2.31
CA ARG A 267 5.67 2.33 2.31
C ARG A 267 4.94 1.91 1.05
N ARG A 268 4.28 2.83 0.38
CA ARG A 268 3.54 2.53 -0.87
C ARG A 268 4.47 2.12 -2.02
N TYR A 269 5.73 2.49 -1.95
CA TYR A 269 6.73 2.24 -3.00
C TYR A 269 7.64 1.06 -2.70
N HIS A 270 7.46 0.40 -1.55
CA HIS A 270 8.33 -0.68 -1.11
C HIS A 270 7.57 -1.92 -0.68
N HIS A 271 8.07 -3.08 -1.04
CA HIS A 271 7.46 -4.36 -0.67
C HIS A 271 7.68 -4.73 0.80
N GLY A 272 8.70 -4.15 1.45
CA GLY A 272 9.09 -4.47 2.80
C GLY A 272 8.31 -3.72 3.87
N HIS A 273 8.66 -4.01 5.12
CA HIS A 273 8.17 -3.28 6.28
C HIS A 273 9.11 -2.12 6.60
N ILE A 274 8.53 -0.93 6.83
CA ILE A 274 9.24 0.22 7.38
C ILE A 274 8.47 0.65 8.64
N GLY A 275 9.03 0.35 9.82
CA GLY A 275 8.45 0.72 11.12
C GLY A 275 8.90 2.12 11.55
N VAL A 276 8.10 2.76 12.40
CA VAL A 276 8.46 4.03 13.06
C VAL A 276 8.13 3.91 14.52
N ALA A 277 9.12 4.09 15.37
CA ALA A 277 8.93 4.07 16.82
C ALA A 277 8.03 5.23 17.27
N PRO A 278 7.14 5.02 18.25
CA PRO A 278 6.20 6.05 18.71
C PRO A 278 6.86 7.35 19.12
N GLU A 279 8.08 7.27 19.69
CA GLU A 279 8.85 8.40 20.21
C GLU A 279 9.28 9.38 19.11
N VAL A 280 9.47 8.89 17.88
CA VAL A 280 9.92 9.69 16.74
C VAL A 280 8.82 9.94 15.71
N ALA A 281 7.66 9.28 15.85
CA ALA A 281 6.56 9.35 14.89
C ALA A 281 6.07 10.78 14.62
N GLY A 282 6.08 11.63 15.64
CA GLY A 282 5.63 13.03 15.58
C GLY A 282 6.67 14.02 15.08
N LEU A 283 7.92 13.62 14.86
CA LEU A 283 8.98 14.52 14.38
C LEU A 283 8.58 15.14 13.05
N LYS A 284 8.82 16.46 12.93
CA LYS A 284 8.44 17.21 11.73
C LYS A 284 9.48 17.09 10.65
N VAL A 285 9.04 16.67 9.47
CA VAL A 285 9.87 16.50 8.27
C VAL A 285 9.58 17.64 7.31
N VAL A 286 10.65 18.29 6.84
CA VAL A 286 10.61 19.26 5.75
C VAL A 286 11.66 18.87 4.74
N GLY A 287 11.27 18.72 3.47
CA GLY A 287 12.24 18.39 2.42
C GLY A 287 11.61 17.69 1.23
N THR A 288 12.50 17.35 0.30
CA THR A 288 12.16 16.63 -0.92
C THR A 288 13.03 15.38 -1.00
N PHE A 289 12.41 14.24 -1.17
CA PHE A 289 13.05 12.93 -1.08
C PHE A 289 12.77 12.12 -2.34
N PRO A 290 13.76 11.37 -2.89
CA PRO A 290 13.50 10.43 -3.97
C PRO A 290 12.63 9.28 -3.46
N GLN A 291 11.54 8.96 -4.16
CA GLN A 291 10.64 7.89 -3.71
C GLN A 291 11.09 6.49 -4.17
N ASP A 292 11.93 6.41 -5.20
CA ASP A 292 12.45 5.18 -5.78
C ASP A 292 13.80 4.74 -5.19
N ASP A 293 14.46 5.61 -4.39
CA ASP A 293 15.71 5.30 -3.67
C ASP A 293 15.48 5.34 -2.15
N LEU A 294 14.98 4.22 -1.61
CA LEU A 294 14.75 4.08 -0.17
C LEU A 294 16.01 4.28 0.68
N PRO A 295 17.18 3.67 0.35
CA PRO A 295 18.42 3.90 1.11
C PRO A 295 18.81 5.38 1.18
N GLN A 296 18.75 6.10 0.06
CA GLN A 296 19.06 7.53 0.03
C GLN A 296 18.07 8.33 0.88
N THR A 297 16.77 8.08 0.75
CA THR A 297 15.74 8.76 1.53
C THR A 297 15.89 8.52 3.02
N LEU A 298 16.14 7.28 3.45
CA LEU A 298 16.39 6.97 4.86
C LEU A 298 17.67 7.63 5.38
N SER A 299 18.74 7.70 4.58
CA SER A 299 19.97 8.42 4.92
C SER A 299 19.72 9.91 5.10
N MET A 300 18.96 10.56 4.20
CA MET A 300 18.58 11.96 4.32
C MET A 300 17.77 12.23 5.59
N LEU A 301 16.76 11.38 5.87
CA LEU A 301 15.94 11.49 7.09
C LEU A 301 16.78 11.33 8.37
N SER A 302 17.67 10.34 8.42
CA SER A 302 18.53 10.11 9.59
C SER A 302 19.62 11.15 9.78
N SER A 303 19.96 11.89 8.73
CA SER A 303 20.88 13.04 8.82
C SER A 303 20.19 14.30 9.32
N ALA A 304 18.90 14.48 8.97
CA ALA A 304 18.13 15.67 9.33
C ALA A 304 17.41 15.55 10.68
N LEU A 305 17.12 14.35 11.15
CA LEU A 305 16.34 14.09 12.36
C LEU A 305 17.15 13.27 13.39
N PRO A 306 16.82 13.37 14.69
CA PRO A 306 17.47 12.56 15.73
C PRO A 306 16.96 11.10 15.71
N ILE A 307 17.10 10.45 14.57
CA ILE A 307 16.69 9.06 14.37
C ILE A 307 17.87 8.19 13.93
N ARG A 308 17.75 6.89 14.18
CA ARG A 308 18.61 5.86 13.63
C ARG A 308 17.76 4.88 12.81
N VAL A 309 18.34 4.34 11.77
CA VAL A 309 17.72 3.32 10.92
C VAL A 309 18.29 1.97 11.34
N GLU A 310 17.42 1.06 11.77
CA GLU A 310 17.76 -0.33 12.10
C GLU A 310 17.18 -1.25 11.02
N GLN A 311 18.03 -2.11 10.47
CA GLN A 311 17.62 -3.12 9.49
C GLN A 311 17.79 -4.50 10.10
N THR A 312 16.71 -5.12 10.57
CA THR A 312 16.71 -6.46 11.16
C THR A 312 16.77 -7.56 10.09
N LEU A 313 16.10 -7.34 8.95
CA LEU A 313 16.08 -8.22 7.78
C LEU A 313 16.21 -7.38 6.51
N PRO A 314 16.60 -7.92 5.36
CA PRO A 314 16.71 -7.15 4.11
C PRO A 314 15.43 -6.37 3.72
N TRP A 315 14.28 -6.86 4.18
CA TRP A 315 12.96 -6.31 3.93
C TRP A 315 12.28 -5.76 5.20
N TRP A 316 13.01 -5.64 6.32
CA TRP A 316 12.48 -5.12 7.58
C TRP A 316 13.34 -4.01 8.13
N ILE A 317 12.82 -2.81 8.09
CA ILE A 317 13.47 -1.58 8.54
C ILE A 317 12.65 -0.97 9.67
N SER A 318 13.31 -0.42 10.69
CA SER A 318 12.72 0.34 11.78
C SER A 318 13.45 1.67 11.98
N LEU A 319 12.69 2.74 12.18
CA LEU A 319 13.22 4.05 12.54
C LEU A 319 13.02 4.25 14.04
N GLU A 320 14.13 4.42 14.76
CA GLU A 320 14.18 4.50 16.21
C GLU A 320 14.77 5.87 16.64
N ALA A 321 14.57 6.24 17.91
CA ALA A 321 15.26 7.42 18.47
C ALA A 321 16.78 7.19 18.49
N ARG A 322 17.53 8.23 18.14
CA ARG A 322 18.99 8.26 18.34
C ARG A 322 19.26 8.74 19.75
N HIS A 323 19.79 7.88 20.60
CA HIS A 323 20.23 8.20 21.96
C HIS A 323 21.64 8.77 21.93
#